data_e624cc2f4a6d84db73a40f36ee7ab399
#
_entry.id   e624cc2f4a6d84db73a40f36ee7ab399
#
_cell.length_a   1.000
_cell.length_b   1.000
_cell.length_c   1.000
_cell.angle_alpha   90.00
_cell.angle_beta   90.00
_cell.angle_gamma   90.00
#
_symmetry.space_group_name_H-M   'P 1'
#
loop_
_entity.id
_entity.type
_entity.pdbx_description
1 polymer ?
#
loop_
_entity_poly.entity_id
_entity_poly.type
_entity_poly.pdbx_seq_one_letter_code
_entity_poly.pdbx_strand_id
1 'polypeptide(L)'
;MALMAVKGPDFCVTSCDGIYGANAYEKTLAMANEIKSRNAQVNMVYILASGIDIDNDACIRAIEDVFGTDVTIFGATSSDNMKGIVSYQAVGDLVTEHGAYLVGFSDPDLKVDTQATHGFVAIGEPLVVTKSTGHVIHEFNGKPAWEEYTRMLGLGSDSNCGDTIPIGALGEKLSDELALEYGNKHLLRVVTKRVGNDMHYATAISEGTELWLTTRDEDLIFTEMDRMVVEMKKRMEGKTTVAVFHADCLARGRFLFNRIIKDELVSKMQYPFYINGECPPWLGMYGFGEFARLGGKNVYHNYTTALYVLYK
;
A
#
# COMPACT_ATOMS: atom_id res chain seq x y z
N MET A 1 6.72 9.14 18.24
CA MET A 1 5.26 9.06 17.98
C MET A 1 4.84 10.38 17.38
N ALA A 2 4.09 10.35 16.27
CA ALA A 2 3.52 11.56 15.64
C ALA A 2 2.00 11.50 15.81
N LEU A 3 1.36 12.67 15.93
CA LEU A 3 -0.09 12.81 16.09
C LEU A 3 -0.57 13.92 15.17
N MET A 4 -1.65 13.65 14.46
CA MET A 4 -2.41 14.63 13.70
C MET A 4 -3.84 14.63 14.22
N ALA A 5 -4.43 15.80 14.44
CA ALA A 5 -5.82 15.98 14.81
C ALA A 5 -6.60 16.59 13.64
N VAL A 6 -7.73 15.99 13.29
CA VAL A 6 -8.67 16.49 12.29
C VAL A 6 -10.00 16.78 12.98
N LYS A 7 -10.59 17.94 12.72
CA LYS A 7 -11.89 18.34 13.27
C LYS A 7 -12.76 18.92 12.18
N GLY A 8 -14.00 18.45 12.09
CA GLY A 8 -15.01 18.93 11.15
C GLY A 8 -16.27 18.08 11.22
N PRO A 9 -17.39 18.51 10.63
CA PRO A 9 -18.61 17.72 10.52
C PRO A 9 -18.58 16.73 9.35
N ASP A 10 -17.63 16.89 8.41
CA ASP A 10 -17.65 16.27 7.09
C ASP A 10 -16.83 14.99 7.01
N PHE A 11 -16.71 14.27 8.12
CA PHE A 11 -16.14 12.93 8.13
C PHE A 11 -16.85 12.00 9.11
N CYS A 12 -16.79 10.71 8.81
CA CYS A 12 -17.38 9.64 9.61
C CYS A 12 -16.37 8.49 9.76
N VAL A 13 -16.24 7.96 10.96
CA VAL A 13 -15.31 6.86 11.27
C VAL A 13 -16.09 5.61 11.66
N THR A 14 -15.67 4.46 11.12
CA THR A 14 -16.12 3.13 11.53
C THR A 14 -14.93 2.20 11.73
N SER A 15 -15.11 1.15 12.51
CA SER A 15 -14.06 0.17 12.78
C SER A 15 -14.62 -1.24 12.94
N CYS A 16 -13.77 -2.21 12.70
CA CYS A 16 -14.03 -3.61 13.05
C CYS A 16 -12.75 -4.24 13.61
N ASP A 17 -12.91 -5.34 14.34
CA ASP A 17 -11.82 -6.22 14.73
C ASP A 17 -11.90 -7.56 13.98
N GLY A 18 -10.85 -8.38 14.09
CA GLY A 18 -10.81 -9.73 13.53
C GLY A 18 -11.07 -9.77 12.03
N ILE A 19 -10.46 -8.87 11.25
CA ILE A 19 -10.50 -8.90 9.79
C ILE A 19 -9.39 -9.80 9.27
N TYR A 20 -9.75 -10.75 8.41
CA TYR A 20 -8.84 -11.70 7.79
C TYR A 20 -9.18 -11.88 6.31
N GLY A 21 -8.33 -12.55 5.53
CA GLY A 21 -8.56 -12.76 4.11
C GLY A 21 -9.95 -13.33 3.79
N ALA A 22 -10.40 -14.31 4.58
CA ALA A 22 -11.69 -14.96 4.34
C ALA A 22 -12.91 -14.07 4.59
N ASN A 23 -12.82 -13.04 5.43
CA ASN A 23 -13.95 -12.16 5.81
C ASN A 23 -13.70 -10.68 5.47
N ALA A 24 -12.61 -10.35 4.81
CA ALA A 24 -12.20 -8.98 4.52
C ALA A 24 -13.27 -8.21 3.74
N TYR A 25 -13.86 -8.82 2.73
CA TYR A 25 -14.94 -8.21 1.95
C TYR A 25 -16.17 -7.89 2.82
N GLU A 26 -16.69 -8.88 3.54
CA GLU A 26 -17.94 -8.73 4.32
C GLU A 26 -17.78 -7.69 5.43
N LYS A 27 -16.67 -7.72 6.16
CA LYS A 27 -16.42 -6.76 7.23
C LYS A 27 -16.20 -5.35 6.70
N THR A 28 -15.46 -5.19 5.62
CA THR A 28 -15.26 -3.88 4.98
C THR A 28 -16.56 -3.35 4.39
N LEU A 29 -17.37 -4.22 3.77
CA LEU A 29 -18.69 -3.85 3.25
C LEU A 29 -19.62 -3.34 4.36
N ALA A 30 -19.60 -4.01 5.51
CA ALA A 30 -20.39 -3.58 6.66
C ALA A 30 -19.96 -2.19 7.17
N MET A 31 -18.65 -1.95 7.31
CA MET A 31 -18.12 -0.63 7.68
C MET A 31 -18.46 0.45 6.67
N ALA A 32 -18.31 0.18 5.37
CA ALA A 32 -18.63 1.13 4.31
C ALA A 32 -20.13 1.48 4.28
N ASN A 33 -21.01 0.48 4.45
CA ASN A 33 -22.46 0.71 4.56
C ASN A 33 -22.84 1.52 5.82
N GLU A 34 -22.16 1.30 6.94
CA GLU A 34 -22.35 2.11 8.13
C GLU A 34 -21.97 3.58 7.88
N ILE A 35 -20.83 3.85 7.23
CA ILE A 35 -20.46 5.20 6.81
C ILE A 35 -21.54 5.79 5.91
N LYS A 36 -21.98 5.06 4.88
CA LYS A 36 -23.01 5.52 3.93
C LYS A 36 -24.34 5.85 4.62
N SER A 37 -24.71 5.09 5.64
CA SER A 37 -25.94 5.35 6.42
C SER A 37 -25.87 6.65 7.24
N ARG A 38 -24.67 7.05 7.67
CA ARG A 38 -24.44 8.30 8.40
C ARG A 38 -24.19 9.48 7.47
N ASN A 39 -23.58 9.23 6.32
CA ASN A 39 -23.28 10.24 5.31
C ASN A 39 -23.26 9.63 3.90
N ALA A 40 -24.24 9.99 3.09
CA ALA A 40 -24.39 9.43 1.74
C ALA A 40 -23.45 10.04 0.68
N GLN A 41 -22.77 11.15 0.98
CA GLN A 41 -21.97 11.92 0.00
C GLN A 41 -20.46 11.77 0.18
N VAL A 42 -20.02 10.57 0.51
CA VAL A 42 -18.58 10.28 0.64
C VAL A 42 -17.90 10.33 -0.72
N ASN A 43 -16.83 11.13 -0.81
CA ASN A 43 -16.03 11.32 -2.03
C ASN A 43 -14.64 10.70 -1.93
N MET A 44 -14.15 10.40 -0.73
CA MET A 44 -12.91 9.71 -0.50
C MET A 44 -12.95 8.93 0.82
N VAL A 45 -12.20 7.83 0.88
CA VAL A 45 -12.12 6.94 2.04
C VAL A 45 -10.66 6.71 2.42
N TYR A 46 -10.30 7.07 3.66
CA TYR A 46 -9.06 6.63 4.25
C TYR A 46 -9.27 5.27 4.92
N ILE A 47 -8.35 4.34 4.67
CA ILE A 47 -8.34 3.02 5.29
C ILE A 47 -7.04 2.78 6.05
N LEU A 48 -7.16 2.30 7.28
CA LEU A 48 -6.06 1.64 7.98
C LEU A 48 -6.51 0.26 8.42
N ALA A 49 -5.90 -0.77 7.86
CA ALA A 49 -6.24 -2.15 8.14
C ALA A 49 -5.04 -2.90 8.73
N SER A 50 -5.27 -4.10 9.25
CA SER A 50 -4.20 -5.03 9.56
C SER A 50 -3.35 -5.31 8.32
N GLY A 51 -2.04 -5.34 8.45
CA GLY A 51 -1.13 -5.77 7.37
C GLY A 51 -0.85 -7.28 7.37
N ILE A 52 -1.54 -8.04 8.22
CA ILE A 52 -1.28 -9.45 8.44
C ILE A 52 -2.54 -10.25 8.08
N ASP A 53 -2.38 -11.19 7.15
CA ASP A 53 -3.40 -12.17 6.75
C ASP A 53 -4.74 -11.54 6.28
N ILE A 54 -4.67 -10.46 5.49
CA ILE A 54 -5.81 -9.73 4.94
C ILE A 54 -5.82 -9.77 3.41
N ASP A 55 -7.02 -9.80 2.81
CA ASP A 55 -7.24 -9.59 1.37
C ASP A 55 -7.58 -8.11 1.12
N ASN A 56 -6.58 -7.33 0.69
CA ASN A 56 -6.74 -5.90 0.46
C ASN A 56 -7.52 -5.58 -0.82
N ASP A 57 -7.49 -6.43 -1.82
CA ASP A 57 -8.35 -6.28 -3.01
C ASP A 57 -9.82 -6.45 -2.64
N ALA A 58 -10.13 -7.36 -1.70
CA ALA A 58 -11.48 -7.52 -1.17
C ALA A 58 -11.94 -6.26 -0.41
N CYS A 59 -11.03 -5.61 0.34
CA CYS A 59 -11.34 -4.34 1.00
C CYS A 59 -11.64 -3.23 -0.02
N ILE A 60 -10.83 -3.11 -1.08
CA ILE A 60 -11.06 -2.13 -2.15
C ILE A 60 -12.41 -2.37 -2.81
N ARG A 61 -12.69 -3.62 -3.26
CA ARG A 61 -13.97 -3.96 -3.89
C ARG A 61 -15.16 -3.63 -2.99
N ALA A 62 -15.09 -3.96 -1.71
CA ALA A 62 -16.18 -3.69 -0.76
C ALA A 62 -16.47 -2.18 -0.61
N ILE A 63 -15.45 -1.33 -0.61
CA ILE A 63 -15.61 0.13 -0.56
C ILE A 63 -16.20 0.64 -1.88
N GLU A 64 -15.69 0.16 -3.01
CA GLU A 64 -16.16 0.53 -4.36
C GLU A 64 -17.61 0.09 -4.61
N ASP A 65 -18.05 -1.07 -4.12
CA ASP A 65 -19.42 -1.52 -4.23
C ASP A 65 -20.42 -0.62 -3.49
N VAL A 66 -19.96 0.08 -2.45
CA VAL A 66 -20.80 1.02 -1.67
C VAL A 66 -20.78 2.42 -2.24
N PHE A 67 -19.60 2.94 -2.61
CA PHE A 67 -19.41 4.36 -2.98
C PHE A 67 -19.14 4.57 -4.47
N GLY A 68 -18.97 3.50 -5.25
CA GLY A 68 -18.60 3.55 -6.68
C GLY A 68 -17.08 3.55 -6.88
N THR A 69 -16.65 3.22 -8.09
CA THR A 69 -15.22 3.12 -8.46
C THR A 69 -14.50 4.48 -8.56
N ASP A 70 -15.25 5.57 -8.59
CA ASP A 70 -14.69 6.93 -8.60
C ASP A 70 -14.25 7.41 -7.20
N VAL A 71 -14.71 6.75 -6.12
CA VAL A 71 -14.25 7.06 -4.77
C VAL A 71 -12.73 6.88 -4.69
N THR A 72 -12.03 7.85 -4.15
CA THR A 72 -10.59 7.68 -3.92
C THR A 72 -10.35 6.98 -2.61
N ILE A 73 -9.72 5.81 -2.67
CA ILE A 73 -9.29 5.05 -1.49
C ILE A 73 -7.80 5.33 -1.28
N PHE A 74 -7.45 5.74 -0.06
CA PHE A 74 -6.07 6.02 0.31
C PHE A 74 -5.81 5.57 1.75
N GLY A 75 -4.54 5.31 2.07
CA GLY A 75 -4.17 4.83 3.40
C GLY A 75 -3.14 3.72 3.36
N ALA A 76 -3.10 2.91 4.41
CA ALA A 76 -2.07 1.88 4.55
C ALA A 76 -2.55 0.71 5.40
N THR A 77 -1.71 -0.32 5.48
CA THR A 77 -1.86 -1.39 6.46
C THR A 77 -0.83 -1.24 7.57
N SER A 78 -1.26 -1.50 8.80
CA SER A 78 -0.38 -1.45 9.97
C SER A 78 0.59 -2.62 10.01
N SER A 79 1.74 -2.42 10.63
CA SER A 79 2.82 -3.40 10.70
C SER A 79 3.24 -3.67 12.15
N ASP A 80 3.92 -4.81 12.36
CA ASP A 80 4.50 -5.22 13.64
C ASP A 80 6.03 -5.29 13.61
N ASN A 81 6.64 -4.42 12.83
CA ASN A 81 8.09 -4.39 12.68
C ASN A 81 8.68 -5.65 12.02
N MET A 82 7.99 -6.23 11.05
CA MET A 82 8.37 -7.42 10.26
C MET A 82 8.35 -8.75 11.01
N LYS A 83 7.66 -8.84 12.13
CA LYS A 83 7.48 -10.10 12.82
C LYS A 83 6.40 -10.97 12.16
N GLY A 84 5.39 -10.32 11.52
CA GLY A 84 4.27 -11.00 10.87
C GLY A 84 3.36 -11.75 11.86
N ILE A 85 3.26 -11.27 13.10
CA ILE A 85 2.55 -11.96 14.20
C ILE A 85 1.23 -11.27 14.50
N VAL A 86 1.29 -9.96 14.83
CA VAL A 86 0.12 -9.19 15.24
C VAL A 86 0.29 -7.73 14.89
N SER A 87 -0.76 -7.10 14.41
CA SER A 87 -0.79 -5.66 14.21
C SER A 87 -1.99 -5.06 14.94
N TYR A 88 -1.77 -3.89 15.54
CA TYR A 88 -2.78 -3.19 16.32
C TYR A 88 -3.31 -1.99 15.57
N GLN A 89 -4.61 -1.77 15.68
CA GLN A 89 -5.30 -0.58 15.22
C GLN A 89 -6.08 0.01 16.40
N ALA A 90 -6.15 1.35 16.46
CA ALA A 90 -6.87 2.04 17.53
C ALA A 90 -7.80 3.11 16.96
N VAL A 91 -9.05 3.14 17.44
CA VAL A 91 -10.05 4.15 17.13
C VAL A 91 -10.79 4.53 18.40
N GLY A 92 -10.68 5.79 18.82
CA GLY A 92 -11.17 6.21 20.14
C GLY A 92 -10.49 5.40 21.25
N ASP A 93 -11.30 4.81 22.11
CA ASP A 93 -10.82 3.95 23.22
C ASP A 93 -10.71 2.47 22.84
N LEU A 94 -11.07 2.11 21.61
CA LEU A 94 -11.00 0.74 21.11
C LEU A 94 -9.62 0.47 20.51
N VAL A 95 -8.96 -0.57 21.01
CA VAL A 95 -7.75 -1.15 20.42
C VAL A 95 -8.09 -2.55 19.94
N THR A 96 -7.81 -2.83 18.67
CA THR A 96 -8.09 -4.13 18.05
C THR A 96 -6.82 -4.80 17.60
N GLU A 97 -6.82 -6.13 17.62
CA GLU A 97 -5.86 -6.97 16.91
C GLU A 97 -6.47 -7.41 15.60
N HIS A 98 -5.71 -7.36 14.50
CA HIS A 98 -6.23 -7.70 13.18
C HIS A 98 -7.52 -6.95 12.83
N GLY A 99 -7.58 -5.68 13.18
CA GLY A 99 -8.73 -4.84 12.90
C GLY A 99 -8.55 -3.98 11.65
N ALA A 100 -9.57 -3.19 11.37
CA ALA A 100 -9.52 -2.12 10.40
C ALA A 100 -10.37 -0.95 10.85
N TYR A 101 -10.06 0.24 10.35
CA TYR A 101 -10.98 1.36 10.39
C TYR A 101 -11.04 2.08 9.04
N LEU A 102 -12.20 2.66 8.77
CA LEU A 102 -12.44 3.51 7.62
C LEU A 102 -12.81 4.91 8.10
N VAL A 103 -12.32 5.92 7.38
CA VAL A 103 -12.75 7.31 7.53
C VAL A 103 -13.31 7.76 6.20
N GLY A 104 -14.62 7.95 6.13
CA GLY A 104 -15.28 8.54 4.96
C GLY A 104 -15.31 10.06 5.07
N PHE A 105 -14.84 10.76 4.05
CA PHE A 105 -14.88 12.22 3.93
C PHE A 105 -15.95 12.62 2.93
N SER A 106 -16.67 13.70 3.24
CA SER A 106 -17.80 14.19 2.45
C SER A 106 -17.76 15.69 2.18
N ASP A 107 -16.69 16.40 2.59
CA ASP A 107 -16.49 17.79 2.20
C ASP A 107 -16.31 17.87 0.67
N PRO A 108 -17.23 18.49 -0.09
CA PRO A 108 -17.17 18.52 -1.55
C PRO A 108 -15.97 19.31 -2.08
N ASP A 109 -15.42 20.24 -1.28
CA ASP A 109 -14.29 21.07 -1.63
C ASP A 109 -12.96 20.40 -1.29
N LEU A 110 -12.94 19.40 -0.41
CA LEU A 110 -11.77 18.66 -0.04
C LEU A 110 -11.50 17.53 -1.05
N LYS A 111 -10.30 17.52 -1.59
CA LYS A 111 -9.82 16.50 -2.54
C LYS A 111 -8.55 15.86 -1.99
N VAL A 112 -8.20 14.70 -2.54
CA VAL A 112 -6.93 14.05 -2.28
C VAL A 112 -6.24 13.69 -3.60
N ASP A 113 -4.98 14.05 -3.71
CA ASP A 113 -4.08 13.56 -4.75
C ASP A 113 -3.24 12.43 -4.16
N THR A 114 -3.19 11.29 -4.85
CA THR A 114 -2.49 10.09 -4.37
C THR A 114 -1.46 9.65 -5.39
N GLN A 115 -0.28 9.31 -4.93
CA GLN A 115 0.73 8.68 -5.79
C GLN A 115 1.63 7.77 -4.96
N ALA A 116 2.05 6.65 -5.56
CA ALA A 116 2.99 5.70 -4.98
C ALA A 116 4.16 5.45 -5.93
N THR A 117 5.32 5.11 -5.40
CA THR A 117 6.50 4.73 -6.19
C THR A 117 7.42 3.81 -5.37
N HIS A 118 8.37 3.11 -6.01
CA HIS A 118 9.24 2.16 -5.29
C HIS A 118 10.74 2.24 -5.61
N GLY A 119 11.17 2.20 -6.85
CA GLY A 119 12.60 2.16 -7.25
C GLY A 119 13.21 0.75 -7.20
N PHE A 120 12.47 -0.25 -7.64
CA PHE A 120 12.97 -1.62 -7.84
C PHE A 120 13.10 -1.91 -9.32
N VAL A 121 14.12 -2.69 -9.68
CA VAL A 121 14.41 -3.11 -11.06
C VAL A 121 14.28 -4.61 -11.20
N ALA A 122 13.72 -5.06 -12.32
CA ALA A 122 13.62 -6.49 -12.62
C ALA A 122 14.97 -7.09 -12.97
N ILE A 123 15.19 -8.32 -12.55
CA ILE A 123 16.37 -9.11 -12.86
C ILE A 123 15.96 -10.49 -13.40
N GLY A 124 16.76 -11.00 -14.36
CA GLY A 124 16.55 -12.33 -14.95
C GLY A 124 15.27 -12.44 -15.79
N GLU A 125 14.79 -13.66 -15.91
CA GLU A 125 13.58 -14.03 -16.65
C GLU A 125 12.38 -14.13 -15.71
N PRO A 126 11.15 -13.97 -16.22
CA PRO A 126 9.94 -14.04 -15.39
C PRO A 126 9.64 -15.47 -14.93
N LEU A 127 8.99 -15.54 -13.79
CA LEU A 127 8.27 -16.72 -13.31
C LEU A 127 6.84 -16.66 -13.82
N VAL A 128 6.40 -17.67 -14.57
CA VAL A 128 5.01 -17.80 -14.99
C VAL A 128 4.23 -18.51 -13.90
N VAL A 129 3.15 -17.91 -13.41
CA VAL A 129 2.21 -18.56 -12.49
C VAL A 129 1.48 -19.65 -13.24
N THR A 130 1.79 -20.91 -12.98
CA THR A 130 1.17 -22.06 -13.65
C THR A 130 0.01 -22.66 -12.86
N LYS A 131 -0.07 -22.35 -11.56
CA LYS A 131 -1.21 -22.76 -10.71
C LYS A 131 -1.42 -21.78 -9.57
N SER A 132 -2.65 -21.26 -9.45
CA SER A 132 -3.04 -20.37 -8.35
C SER A 132 -4.51 -20.55 -7.94
N THR A 133 -4.85 -20.14 -6.72
CA THR A 133 -6.22 -20.08 -6.21
C THR A 133 -6.39 -18.78 -5.42
N GLY A 134 -7.08 -17.80 -6.01
CA GLY A 134 -7.24 -16.47 -5.42
C GLY A 134 -5.88 -15.79 -5.18
N HIS A 135 -5.55 -15.56 -3.93
CA HIS A 135 -4.29 -14.94 -3.50
C HIS A 135 -3.16 -15.94 -3.14
N VAL A 136 -3.32 -17.20 -3.51
CA VAL A 136 -2.34 -18.26 -3.24
C VAL A 136 -1.74 -18.78 -4.55
N ILE A 137 -0.43 -18.71 -4.68
CA ILE A 137 0.31 -19.33 -5.79
C ILE A 137 0.87 -20.67 -5.33
N HIS A 138 0.53 -21.72 -6.10
CA HIS A 138 0.97 -23.10 -5.85
C HIS A 138 2.18 -23.47 -6.69
N GLU A 139 2.25 -22.99 -7.95
CA GLU A 139 3.31 -23.37 -8.89
C GLU A 139 3.78 -22.18 -9.74
N PHE A 140 5.09 -22.13 -9.96
CA PHE A 140 5.76 -21.34 -11.00
C PHE A 140 6.42 -22.26 -12.01
N ASN A 141 6.19 -22.05 -13.31
CA ASN A 141 6.80 -22.83 -14.39
C ASN A 141 6.62 -24.36 -14.22
N GLY A 142 5.48 -24.79 -13.64
CA GLY A 142 5.17 -26.20 -13.35
C GLY A 142 5.96 -26.79 -12.16
N LYS A 143 6.57 -25.99 -11.33
CA LYS A 143 7.29 -26.38 -10.12
C LYS A 143 6.66 -25.78 -8.88
N PRO A 144 6.87 -26.39 -7.67
CA PRO A 144 6.38 -25.84 -6.42
C PRO A 144 6.85 -24.39 -6.23
N ALA A 145 5.90 -23.49 -5.92
CA ALA A 145 6.13 -22.05 -5.97
C ALA A 145 7.25 -21.59 -5.05
N TRP A 146 7.25 -22.04 -3.79
CA TRP A 146 8.26 -21.63 -2.81
C TRP A 146 9.67 -22.12 -3.18
N GLU A 147 9.80 -23.35 -3.66
CA GLU A 147 11.10 -23.89 -4.06
C GLU A 147 11.70 -23.12 -5.23
N GLU A 148 10.88 -22.82 -6.25
CA GLU A 148 11.34 -22.09 -7.42
C GLU A 148 11.69 -20.62 -7.08
N TYR A 149 10.88 -19.97 -6.24
CA TYR A 149 11.14 -18.60 -5.77
C TYR A 149 12.42 -18.50 -4.94
N THR A 150 12.59 -19.36 -3.93
CA THR A 150 13.80 -19.35 -3.09
C THR A 150 15.05 -19.72 -3.88
N ARG A 151 14.93 -20.65 -4.83
CA ARG A 151 16.02 -20.98 -5.76
C ARG A 151 16.50 -19.75 -6.55
N MET A 152 15.57 -18.93 -7.05
CA MET A 152 15.91 -17.69 -7.77
C MET A 152 16.58 -16.66 -6.87
N LEU A 153 16.19 -16.61 -5.61
CA LEU A 153 16.82 -15.74 -4.61
C LEU A 153 18.19 -16.24 -4.12
N GLY A 154 18.59 -17.45 -4.51
CA GLY A 154 19.80 -18.09 -3.99
C GLY A 154 19.68 -18.58 -2.55
N LEU A 155 18.46 -18.82 -2.09
CA LEU A 155 18.11 -19.31 -0.76
C LEU A 155 17.76 -20.80 -0.77
N GLY A 156 17.86 -21.43 0.39
CA GLY A 156 17.31 -22.77 0.61
C GLY A 156 15.78 -22.76 0.72
N SER A 157 15.13 -23.88 0.39
CA SER A 157 13.69 -24.04 0.53
C SER A 157 13.19 -24.08 1.99
N ASP A 158 14.08 -24.20 2.95
CA ASP A 158 13.84 -24.11 4.39
C ASP A 158 13.75 -22.66 4.90
N SER A 159 14.08 -21.65 4.06
CA SER A 159 13.93 -20.23 4.35
C SER A 159 12.49 -19.86 4.68
N ASN A 160 12.27 -18.75 5.37
CA ASN A 160 10.96 -18.18 5.67
C ASN A 160 10.72 -16.87 4.89
N CYS A 161 9.49 -16.34 4.91
CA CYS A 161 9.15 -15.11 4.20
C CYS A 161 9.99 -13.90 4.65
N GLY A 162 10.37 -13.83 5.93
CA GLY A 162 11.22 -12.77 6.47
C GLY A 162 12.62 -12.77 5.87
N ASP A 163 13.14 -13.92 5.44
CA ASP A 163 14.45 -14.03 4.80
C ASP A 163 14.40 -13.53 3.34
N THR A 164 13.26 -13.66 2.66
CA THR A 164 13.12 -13.26 1.25
C THR A 164 12.89 -11.77 1.06
N ILE A 165 12.13 -11.13 1.95
CA ILE A 165 11.73 -9.72 1.84
C ILE A 165 12.91 -8.75 1.72
N PRO A 166 14.03 -8.90 2.46
CA PRO A 166 15.18 -8.01 2.31
C PRO A 166 15.91 -8.16 0.98
N ILE A 167 15.79 -9.28 0.29
CA ILE A 167 16.56 -9.58 -0.94
C ILE A 167 15.85 -9.00 -2.16
N GLY A 168 14.55 -9.28 -2.31
CA GLY A 168 13.80 -8.84 -3.47
C GLY A 168 12.30 -9.04 -3.33
N ALA A 169 11.58 -8.58 -4.34
CA ALA A 169 10.14 -8.73 -4.47
C ALA A 169 9.80 -9.37 -5.82
N LEU A 170 8.61 -9.94 -5.95
CA LEU A 170 8.06 -10.30 -7.25
C LEU A 170 7.29 -9.11 -7.83
N GLY A 171 7.51 -8.79 -9.10
CA GLY A 171 6.90 -7.68 -9.80
C GLY A 171 6.10 -8.13 -11.01
N GLU A 172 4.85 -7.73 -11.06
CA GLU A 172 3.96 -7.87 -12.21
C GLU A 172 4.19 -6.72 -13.19
N LYS A 173 4.46 -7.03 -14.47
CA LYS A 173 4.78 -6.01 -15.46
C LYS A 173 3.53 -5.17 -15.79
N LEU A 174 3.69 -3.86 -15.72
CA LEU A 174 2.67 -2.90 -16.11
C LEU A 174 2.68 -2.63 -17.62
N SER A 175 1.56 -2.14 -18.16
CA SER A 175 1.54 -1.54 -19.49
C SER A 175 2.46 -0.31 -19.52
N ASP A 176 2.92 0.08 -20.72
CA ASP A 176 3.80 1.24 -20.86
C ASP A 176 3.16 2.53 -20.34
N GLU A 177 1.84 2.69 -20.50
CA GLU A 177 1.09 3.84 -19.98
C GLU A 177 1.10 3.87 -18.45
N LEU A 178 0.76 2.77 -17.80
CA LEU A 178 0.77 2.68 -16.34
C LEU A 178 2.20 2.78 -15.77
N ALA A 179 3.18 2.23 -16.47
CA ALA A 179 4.57 2.33 -16.07
C ALA A 179 5.07 3.78 -16.11
N LEU A 180 4.63 4.56 -17.09
CA LEU A 180 4.96 5.98 -17.18
C LEU A 180 4.32 6.80 -16.04
N GLU A 181 3.04 6.55 -15.73
CA GLU A 181 2.34 7.18 -14.60
C GLU A 181 2.98 6.81 -13.26
N TYR A 182 3.27 5.53 -13.08
CA TYR A 182 3.82 5.00 -11.83
C TYR A 182 5.30 5.32 -11.62
N GLY A 183 6.03 5.57 -12.72
CA GLY A 183 7.49 5.74 -12.72
C GLY A 183 8.26 4.44 -12.56
N ASN A 184 7.58 3.30 -12.56
CA ASN A 184 8.19 1.99 -12.39
C ASN A 184 7.51 0.98 -13.31
N LYS A 185 8.28 0.04 -13.86
CA LYS A 185 7.79 -0.93 -14.85
C LYS A 185 6.96 -2.07 -14.27
N HIS A 186 6.99 -2.24 -12.96
CA HIS A 186 6.38 -3.38 -12.28
C HIS A 186 5.56 -2.94 -11.09
N LEU A 187 4.44 -3.61 -10.84
CA LEU A 187 3.67 -3.52 -9.59
C LEU A 187 4.16 -4.65 -8.67
N LEU A 188 4.70 -4.28 -7.51
CA LEU A 188 5.35 -5.24 -6.63
C LEU A 188 4.34 -6.01 -5.77
N ARG A 189 4.67 -7.28 -5.51
CA ARG A 189 3.89 -8.21 -4.72
C ARG A 189 4.75 -8.79 -3.60
N VAL A 190 4.23 -8.77 -2.38
CA VAL A 190 4.91 -9.34 -1.21
C VAL A 190 4.31 -10.70 -0.86
N VAL A 191 5.17 -11.66 -0.57
CA VAL A 191 4.75 -12.93 0.03
C VAL A 191 4.52 -12.69 1.51
N THR A 192 3.26 -12.77 1.93
CA THR A 192 2.86 -12.49 3.32
C THR A 192 2.98 -13.70 4.22
N LYS A 193 2.76 -14.91 3.65
CA LYS A 193 2.76 -16.17 4.38
C LYS A 193 3.15 -17.32 3.47
N ARG A 194 3.76 -18.34 4.04
CA ARG A 194 4.07 -19.62 3.40
C ARG A 194 3.36 -20.76 4.14
N VAL A 195 2.76 -21.67 3.38
CA VAL A 195 2.19 -22.92 3.90
C VAL A 195 2.69 -24.07 3.02
N GLY A 196 3.65 -24.85 3.50
CA GLY A 196 4.33 -25.84 2.65
C GLY A 196 5.09 -25.13 1.52
N ASN A 197 4.73 -25.42 0.27
CA ASN A 197 5.25 -24.73 -0.92
C ASN A 197 4.29 -23.66 -1.47
N ASP A 198 3.14 -23.47 -0.85
CA ASP A 198 2.17 -22.47 -1.24
C ASP A 198 2.58 -21.07 -0.74
N MET A 199 2.52 -20.09 -1.63
CA MET A 199 2.87 -18.71 -1.37
C MET A 199 1.60 -17.85 -1.32
N HIS A 200 1.33 -17.23 -0.16
CA HIS A 200 0.17 -16.37 0.05
C HIS A 200 0.55 -14.90 -0.15
N TYR A 201 -0.34 -14.17 -0.80
CA TYR A 201 -0.17 -12.75 -1.11
C TYR A 201 -1.32 -11.92 -0.51
N ALA A 202 -1.15 -10.62 -0.42
CA ALA A 202 -2.18 -9.69 0.03
C ALA A 202 -3.21 -9.32 -1.06
N THR A 203 -3.00 -9.84 -2.29
CA THR A 203 -3.82 -9.58 -3.49
C THR A 203 -3.92 -10.85 -4.32
N ALA A 204 -4.97 -10.97 -5.14
CA ALA A 204 -5.13 -12.10 -6.03
C ALA A 204 -4.14 -12.06 -7.21
N ILE A 205 -3.62 -13.22 -7.61
CA ILE A 205 -2.71 -13.38 -8.74
C ILE A 205 -3.17 -14.56 -9.61
N SER A 206 -3.52 -14.27 -10.85
CA SER A 206 -4.11 -15.26 -11.76
C SER A 206 -3.04 -16.15 -12.41
N GLU A 207 -3.46 -17.36 -12.79
CA GLU A 207 -2.66 -18.21 -13.67
C GLU A 207 -2.35 -17.52 -14.99
N GLY A 208 -1.15 -17.74 -15.52
CA GLY A 208 -0.61 -17.09 -16.70
C GLY A 208 0.07 -15.74 -16.40
N THR A 209 -0.06 -15.18 -15.19
CA THR A 209 0.68 -13.96 -14.81
C THR A 209 2.18 -14.21 -14.81
N GLU A 210 2.92 -13.29 -15.43
CA GLU A 210 4.37 -13.29 -15.39
C GLU A 210 4.85 -12.37 -14.27
N LEU A 211 5.68 -12.91 -13.38
CA LEU A 211 6.27 -12.19 -12.24
C LEU A 211 7.78 -12.18 -12.36
N TRP A 212 8.38 -10.99 -12.37
CA TRP A 212 9.83 -10.81 -12.36
C TRP A 212 10.36 -10.73 -10.95
N LEU A 213 11.47 -11.40 -10.68
CA LEU A 213 12.24 -11.07 -9.51
C LEU A 213 12.78 -9.64 -9.66
N THR A 214 12.58 -8.82 -8.63
CA THR A 214 13.03 -7.44 -8.61
C THR A 214 13.94 -7.19 -7.42
N THR A 215 14.91 -6.34 -7.59
CA THR A 215 15.81 -5.89 -6.53
C THR A 215 15.78 -4.37 -6.39
N ARG A 216 16.19 -3.89 -5.24
CA ARG A 216 16.26 -2.46 -4.95
C ARG A 216 17.39 -1.82 -5.74
N ASP A 217 17.10 -0.66 -6.30
CA ASP A 217 18.08 0.26 -6.86
C ASP A 217 18.00 1.56 -6.04
N GLU A 218 19.05 1.88 -5.30
CA GLU A 218 19.06 3.00 -4.37
C GLU A 218 18.93 4.35 -5.10
N ASP A 219 19.63 4.51 -6.23
CA ASP A 219 19.57 5.73 -7.03
C ASP A 219 18.17 5.91 -7.63
N LEU A 220 17.55 4.82 -8.08
CA LEU A 220 16.19 4.84 -8.61
C LEU A 220 15.15 5.14 -7.51
N ILE A 221 15.35 4.64 -6.28
CA ILE A 221 14.49 4.98 -5.14
C ILE A 221 14.43 6.49 -4.91
N PHE A 222 15.58 7.17 -4.94
CA PHE A 222 15.64 8.63 -4.79
C PHE A 222 15.07 9.36 -6.02
N THR A 223 15.46 8.92 -7.23
CA THR A 223 15.02 9.55 -8.47
C THR A 223 13.50 9.49 -8.64
N GLU A 224 12.90 8.34 -8.41
CA GLU A 224 11.45 8.17 -8.53
C GLU A 224 10.67 8.88 -7.41
N MET A 225 11.22 8.95 -6.22
CA MET A 225 10.66 9.77 -5.15
C MET A 225 10.67 11.26 -5.52
N ASP A 226 11.80 11.78 -6.03
CA ASP A 226 11.91 13.18 -6.46
C ASP A 226 10.93 13.47 -7.61
N ARG A 227 10.83 12.56 -8.61
CA ARG A 227 9.86 12.65 -9.70
C ARG A 227 8.43 12.72 -9.17
N MET A 228 8.04 11.79 -8.29
CA MET A 228 6.71 11.75 -7.69
C MET A 228 6.36 13.08 -7.01
N VAL A 229 7.26 13.60 -6.19
CA VAL A 229 7.04 14.85 -5.45
C VAL A 229 6.90 16.05 -6.40
N VAL A 230 7.75 16.14 -7.42
CA VAL A 230 7.69 17.22 -8.44
C VAL A 230 6.35 17.18 -9.18
N GLU A 231 5.91 16.00 -9.62
CA GLU A 231 4.64 15.84 -10.32
C GLU A 231 3.44 16.18 -9.41
N MET A 232 3.42 15.69 -8.18
CA MET A 232 2.38 16.02 -7.21
C MET A 232 2.36 17.52 -6.92
N LYS A 233 3.51 18.15 -6.73
CA LYS A 233 3.61 19.59 -6.51
C LYS A 233 3.06 20.39 -7.69
N LYS A 234 3.34 19.96 -8.93
CA LYS A 234 2.78 20.58 -10.14
C LYS A 234 1.25 20.47 -10.18
N ARG A 235 0.69 19.31 -9.79
CA ARG A 235 -0.77 19.13 -9.69
C ARG A 235 -1.40 20.00 -8.59
N MET A 236 -0.61 20.42 -7.60
CA MET A 236 -1.04 21.30 -6.50
C MET A 236 -0.92 22.80 -6.81
N GLU A 237 -0.43 23.20 -7.98
CA GLU A 237 -0.35 24.62 -8.37
C GLU A 237 -1.75 25.27 -8.32
N GLY A 238 -1.84 26.42 -7.64
CA GLY A 238 -3.10 27.16 -7.44
C GLY A 238 -4.06 26.54 -6.43
N LYS A 239 -3.66 25.48 -5.74
CA LYS A 239 -4.45 24.80 -4.71
C LYS A 239 -3.84 25.00 -3.32
N THR A 240 -4.67 24.90 -2.30
CA THR A 240 -4.22 24.99 -0.91
C THR A 240 -4.06 23.60 -0.32
N THR A 241 -2.84 23.19 -0.01
CA THR A 241 -2.58 21.95 0.72
C THR A 241 -3.09 22.08 2.15
N VAL A 242 -3.98 21.17 2.53
CA VAL A 242 -4.60 21.14 3.87
C VAL A 242 -3.82 20.23 4.81
N ALA A 243 -3.45 19.06 4.35
CA ALA A 243 -2.67 18.07 5.11
C ALA A 243 -2.02 17.06 4.17
N VAL A 244 -1.00 16.39 4.65
CA VAL A 244 -0.35 15.29 3.94
C VAL A 244 -0.31 14.05 4.83
N PHE A 245 -0.79 12.92 4.31
CA PHE A 245 -0.51 11.61 4.86
C PHE A 245 0.61 10.95 4.04
N HIS A 246 1.46 10.22 4.72
CA HIS A 246 2.57 9.51 4.10
C HIS A 246 2.62 8.09 4.65
N ALA A 247 2.60 7.10 3.76
CA ALA A 247 2.82 5.71 4.10
C ALA A 247 4.08 5.21 3.37
N ASP A 248 4.95 4.52 4.09
CA ASP A 248 6.17 3.93 3.52
C ASP A 248 6.25 2.45 3.92
N CYS A 249 6.36 1.58 2.94
CA CYS A 249 6.48 0.15 3.19
C CYS A 249 7.78 -0.16 3.92
N LEU A 250 7.67 -0.87 5.04
CA LEU A 250 8.84 -1.32 5.82
C LEU A 250 9.88 -2.05 4.96
N ALA A 251 9.38 -2.85 4.01
CA ALA A 251 10.22 -3.65 3.13
C ALA A 251 10.93 -2.83 2.04
N ARG A 252 10.50 -1.58 1.77
CA ARG A 252 11.14 -0.72 0.76
C ARG A 252 12.48 -0.17 1.24
N GLY A 253 12.49 0.49 2.36
CA GLY A 253 13.65 1.29 2.75
C GLY A 253 14.20 1.05 4.16
N ARG A 254 13.36 0.57 5.10
CA ARG A 254 13.78 0.50 6.50
C ARG A 254 15.00 -0.39 6.75
N PHE A 255 15.15 -1.46 5.99
CA PHE A 255 16.27 -2.39 6.16
C PHE A 255 17.55 -1.94 5.48
N LEU A 256 17.44 -1.09 4.45
CA LEU A 256 18.57 -0.64 3.66
C LEU A 256 19.13 0.69 4.15
N PHE A 257 18.25 1.58 4.60
CA PHE A 257 18.64 2.93 4.94
C PHE A 257 18.95 3.05 6.43
N ASN A 258 20.10 3.61 6.75
CA ASN A 258 20.38 4.07 8.10
C ASN A 258 19.46 5.25 8.47
N ARG A 259 19.49 5.68 9.74
CA ARG A 259 18.61 6.75 10.22
C ARG A 259 18.75 8.04 9.43
N ILE A 260 19.97 8.43 9.08
CA ILE A 260 20.26 9.69 8.37
C ILE A 260 19.58 9.70 7.01
N ILE A 261 19.74 8.63 6.24
CA ILE A 261 19.13 8.52 4.90
C ILE A 261 17.60 8.51 4.97
N LYS A 262 17.00 7.89 6.00
CA LYS A 262 15.54 7.94 6.23
C LYS A 262 15.04 9.35 6.51
N ASP A 263 15.74 10.08 7.36
CA ASP A 263 15.40 11.47 7.70
C ASP A 263 15.57 12.37 6.45
N GLU A 264 16.58 12.11 5.62
CA GLU A 264 16.77 12.81 4.35
C GLU A 264 15.65 12.55 3.36
N LEU A 265 15.23 11.29 3.19
CA LEU A 265 14.10 10.92 2.32
C LEU A 265 12.82 11.67 2.72
N VAL A 266 12.47 11.64 4.01
CA VAL A 266 11.29 12.33 4.50
C VAL A 266 11.41 13.84 4.28
N SER A 267 12.56 14.43 4.57
CA SER A 267 12.80 15.87 4.36
C SER A 267 12.68 16.27 2.89
N LYS A 268 13.24 15.49 1.96
CA LYS A 268 13.13 15.73 0.52
C LYS A 268 11.67 15.69 0.05
N MET A 269 10.85 14.82 0.62
CA MET A 269 9.42 14.77 0.30
C MET A 269 8.65 15.96 0.88
N GLN A 270 9.02 16.45 2.07
CA GLN A 270 8.31 17.51 2.75
C GLN A 270 8.62 18.91 2.20
N TYR A 271 9.91 19.22 1.93
CA TYR A 271 10.35 20.55 1.52
C TYR A 271 9.57 21.17 0.35
N PRO A 272 9.25 20.44 -0.73
CA PRO A 272 8.48 20.98 -1.84
C PRO A 272 7.06 21.42 -1.48
N PHE A 273 6.50 20.91 -0.40
CA PHE A 273 5.16 21.28 0.09
C PHE A 273 5.14 22.40 1.12
N TYR A 274 6.29 22.95 1.53
CA TYR A 274 6.36 24.07 2.47
C TYR A 274 5.64 25.29 1.92
N ILE A 275 4.84 25.93 2.76
CA ILE A 275 4.12 27.18 2.47
C ILE A 275 4.64 28.24 3.44
N ASN A 276 5.20 29.33 2.90
CA ASN A 276 5.82 30.41 3.70
C ASN A 276 6.87 29.91 4.71
N GLY A 277 7.60 28.84 4.37
CA GLY A 277 8.64 28.27 5.21
C GLY A 277 8.14 27.27 6.26
N GLU A 278 6.85 26.97 6.28
CA GLU A 278 6.25 26.01 7.21
C GLU A 278 5.80 24.74 6.48
N CYS A 279 6.06 23.58 7.09
CA CYS A 279 5.53 22.29 6.63
C CYS A 279 4.02 22.23 6.87
N PRO A 280 3.21 21.84 5.89
CA PRO A 280 1.80 21.57 6.16
C PRO A 280 1.66 20.44 7.19
N PRO A 281 0.50 20.32 7.87
CA PRO A 281 0.24 19.18 8.74
C PRO A 281 0.62 17.87 8.02
N TRP A 282 1.56 17.12 8.59
CA TRP A 282 2.13 15.91 7.98
C TRP A 282 2.15 14.75 8.97
N LEU A 283 1.49 13.65 8.59
CA LEU A 283 1.49 12.43 9.38
C LEU A 283 2.01 11.28 8.52
N GLY A 284 3.12 10.66 8.95
CA GLY A 284 3.71 9.51 8.27
C GLY A 284 3.73 8.27 9.14
N MET A 285 3.67 7.11 8.47
CA MET A 285 3.80 5.81 9.11
C MET A 285 4.57 4.82 8.24
N TYR A 286 5.19 3.84 8.88
CA TYR A 286 5.68 2.64 8.21
C TYR A 286 4.62 1.54 8.25
N GLY A 287 4.26 1.02 7.08
CA GLY A 287 3.24 -0.01 6.90
C GLY A 287 3.77 -1.28 6.23
N PHE A 288 2.86 -2.25 6.03
CA PHE A 288 3.12 -3.44 5.20
C PHE A 288 2.64 -3.27 3.77
N GLY A 289 1.88 -2.22 3.48
CA GLY A 289 1.44 -1.86 2.14
C GLY A 289 0.55 -0.63 2.15
N GLU A 290 0.31 -0.09 0.98
CA GLU A 290 -0.26 1.23 0.75
C GLU A 290 -1.43 1.16 -0.23
N PHE A 291 -2.49 1.95 0.03
CA PHE A 291 -3.61 2.12 -0.88
C PHE A 291 -3.45 3.44 -1.64
N ALA A 292 -3.29 3.39 -2.94
CA ALA A 292 -3.19 4.58 -3.79
C ALA A 292 -3.79 4.32 -5.17
N ARG A 293 -4.11 5.37 -5.92
CA ARG A 293 -4.61 5.20 -7.28
C ARG A 293 -3.47 4.96 -8.28
N LEU A 294 -3.77 4.15 -9.29
CA LEU A 294 -2.92 3.92 -10.47
C LEU A 294 -3.83 3.66 -11.67
N GLY A 295 -3.61 4.39 -12.77
CA GLY A 295 -4.46 4.28 -13.97
C GLY A 295 -5.92 4.62 -13.69
N GLY A 296 -6.18 5.55 -12.78
CA GLY A 296 -7.53 5.91 -12.36
C GLY A 296 -8.24 4.90 -11.48
N LYS A 297 -7.62 3.79 -11.09
CA LYS A 297 -8.19 2.73 -10.25
C LYS A 297 -7.56 2.75 -8.85
N ASN A 298 -8.32 2.31 -7.85
CA ASN A 298 -7.77 2.07 -6.52
C ASN A 298 -6.96 0.77 -6.54
N VAL A 299 -5.73 0.81 -6.04
CA VAL A 299 -4.78 -0.31 -6.08
C VAL A 299 -4.10 -0.45 -4.73
N TYR A 300 -3.87 -1.68 -4.30
CA TYR A 300 -3.01 -1.98 -3.16
C TYR A 300 -1.58 -2.22 -3.62
N HIS A 301 -0.65 -1.48 -3.04
CA HIS A 301 0.77 -1.48 -3.35
C HIS A 301 1.59 -2.15 -2.25
N ASN A 302 2.73 -2.72 -2.65
CA ASN A 302 3.74 -3.23 -1.73
C ASN A 302 5.11 -2.65 -2.09
N TYR A 303 6.03 -2.56 -1.13
CA TYR A 303 7.37 -2.03 -1.31
C TYR A 303 7.41 -0.58 -1.82
N THR A 304 6.37 0.21 -1.58
CA THR A 304 6.26 1.58 -2.06
C THR A 304 6.42 2.61 -0.96
N THR A 305 6.67 3.84 -1.36
CA THR A 305 6.30 5.03 -0.60
C THR A 305 5.09 5.66 -1.28
N ALA A 306 4.11 6.07 -0.51
CA ALA A 306 2.90 6.70 -1.01
C ALA A 306 2.62 8.01 -0.28
N LEU A 307 2.33 9.05 -1.05
CA LEU A 307 1.89 10.34 -0.55
C LEU A 307 0.42 10.57 -0.87
N TYR A 308 -0.28 11.17 0.07
CA TYR A 308 -1.68 11.52 -0.01
C TYR A 308 -1.81 13.00 0.39
N VAL A 309 -1.94 13.86 -0.62
CA VAL A 309 -2.01 15.31 -0.42
C VAL A 309 -3.47 15.74 -0.43
N LEU A 310 -4.00 16.11 0.74
CA LEU A 310 -5.33 16.69 0.86
C LEU A 310 -5.27 18.18 0.54
N TYR A 311 -6.17 18.66 -0.32
CA TYR A 311 -6.16 20.03 -0.80
C TYR A 311 -7.58 20.58 -1.08
N LYS A 312 -7.66 21.91 -1.13
CA LYS A 312 -8.83 22.68 -1.59
C LYS A 312 -8.45 23.60 -2.73
#